data_5f19fe097e8e5275fb1fb6f3473ed45f
#
_entry.id   5f19fe097e8e5275fb1fb6f3473ed45f
#
_cell.length_a   1.000
_cell.length_b   1.000
_cell.length_c   1.000
_cell.angle_alpha   90.00
_cell.angle_beta   90.00
_cell.angle_gamma   90.00
#
_symmetry.space_group_name_H-M   'P 1'
#
loop_
_entity.id
_entity.type
_entity.pdbx_description
1 polymer ?
#
loop_
_entity_poly.entity_id
_entity_poly.type
_entity_poly.pdbx_seq_one_letter_code
_entity_poly.pdbx_strand_id
1 'polypeptide(L)'
;RQTFVTRVEVGRDLSVRREKAVMMFTGDIMCAVKHQRLASGHQHDYFDSFRRVRDILSGADFTAGVLETTSIDRAPFEFEQLRLLTGAPNCNSPSTFISAVAAAGFNAVVTANNHNSDCGVEGLKAVDSEIRRCGMLNIGSMGHSLVMTDVKGIKVAVIATTMITNNTGWDLSKSGLVNPAGIYSRDYFTELVNSARSMGAEFIAAYQHWGSMNSPRIRKDQAEEAQFMADAGADLIVGS
;
A
#
# COMPACT_ATOMS: atom_id res chain seq x y z
N ARG A 1 14.81 -13.95 11.97
CA ARG A 1 13.94 -13.85 10.76
C ARG A 1 14.85 -13.38 9.63
N GLN A 2 15.01 -14.19 8.60
CA GLN A 2 15.73 -13.80 7.38
C GLN A 2 14.77 -12.98 6.52
N THR A 3 15.12 -11.75 6.25
CA THR A 3 14.45 -10.94 5.23
C THR A 3 15.03 -11.38 3.89
N PHE A 4 14.21 -12.00 3.06
CA PHE A 4 14.60 -12.34 1.70
C PHE A 4 14.38 -11.13 0.81
N VAL A 5 15.47 -10.58 0.27
CA VAL A 5 15.39 -9.61 -0.81
C VAL A 5 15.41 -10.42 -2.11
N THR A 6 14.27 -10.50 -2.78
CA THR A 6 14.19 -11.11 -4.10
C THR A 6 14.49 -10.05 -5.15
N ARG A 7 15.56 -10.22 -5.89
CA ARG A 7 15.88 -9.40 -7.05
C ARG A 7 15.30 -10.07 -8.29
N VAL A 8 14.37 -9.38 -8.95
CA VAL A 8 13.83 -9.82 -10.23
C VAL A 8 14.53 -9.06 -11.34
N GLU A 9 15.23 -9.76 -12.22
CA GLU A 9 15.77 -9.19 -13.46
C GLU A 9 14.82 -9.53 -14.61
N VAL A 10 14.14 -8.52 -15.14
CA VAL A 10 13.27 -8.67 -16.30
C VAL A 10 14.13 -8.50 -17.56
N GLY A 11 14.38 -9.62 -18.26
CA GLY A 11 15.10 -9.63 -19.54
C GLY A 11 14.18 -9.19 -20.68
N ARG A 12 14.15 -7.89 -20.99
CA ARG A 12 13.75 -7.40 -22.32
C ARG A 12 15.02 -7.02 -23.07
N ASP A 13 14.95 -7.03 -24.41
CA ASP A 13 16.06 -6.58 -25.25
C ASP A 13 16.48 -5.15 -24.87
N LEU A 14 17.53 -5.07 -24.03
CA LEU A 14 18.06 -3.83 -23.47
C LEU A 14 19.11 -3.20 -24.39
N SER A 15 19.17 -3.57 -25.64
CA SER A 15 20.12 -3.03 -26.61
C SER A 15 20.04 -1.51 -26.76
N VAL A 16 18.93 -0.89 -26.32
CA VAL A 16 18.66 0.57 -26.45
C VAL A 16 18.72 1.31 -25.10
N ARG A 17 18.51 0.65 -23.96
CA ARG A 17 18.52 1.32 -22.64
C ARG A 17 19.55 0.68 -21.70
N ARG A 18 20.63 1.38 -21.42
CA ARG A 18 21.71 0.94 -20.52
C ARG A 18 21.41 1.19 -19.02
N GLU A 19 20.31 1.84 -18.67
CA GLU A 19 19.98 2.19 -17.30
C GLU A 19 19.04 1.17 -16.66
N LYS A 20 19.43 0.70 -15.46
CA LYS A 20 18.59 -0.17 -14.64
C LYS A 20 17.77 0.69 -13.71
N ALA A 21 16.45 0.45 -13.63
CA ALA A 21 15.60 0.98 -12.60
C ALA A 21 15.53 0.00 -11.42
N VAL A 22 15.70 0.50 -10.22
CA VAL A 22 15.56 -0.26 -8.98
C VAL A 22 14.26 0.13 -8.31
N MET A 23 13.33 -0.81 -8.21
CA MET A 23 12.08 -0.64 -7.49
C MET A 23 12.11 -1.48 -6.21
N MET A 24 11.69 -0.90 -5.10
CA MET A 24 11.61 -1.56 -3.81
C MET A 24 10.17 -1.62 -3.33
N PHE A 25 9.77 -2.80 -2.88
CA PHE A 25 8.45 -3.03 -2.31
C PHE A 25 8.59 -3.59 -0.89
N THR A 26 7.84 -3.04 0.05
CA THR A 26 7.87 -3.50 1.44
C THR A 26 6.50 -4.04 1.84
N GLY A 27 6.43 -4.78 2.94
CA GLY A 27 5.17 -5.20 3.55
C GLY A 27 4.46 -4.07 4.30
N ASP A 28 3.68 -4.47 5.31
CA ASP A 28 2.79 -3.60 6.04
C ASP A 28 3.53 -2.59 6.92
N ILE A 29 3.13 -1.33 6.80
CA ILE A 29 3.59 -0.17 7.57
C ILE A 29 2.44 0.24 8.47
N MET A 30 2.53 -0.11 9.73
CA MET A 30 1.48 0.12 10.71
C MET A 30 2.01 0.89 11.91
N CYS A 31 1.27 1.90 12.36
CA CYS A 31 1.55 2.62 13.60
C CYS A 31 0.80 1.97 14.76
N ALA A 32 1.39 0.93 15.35
CA ALA A 32 0.79 0.23 16.48
C ALA A 32 0.65 1.13 17.73
N VAL A 33 -0.33 0.84 18.58
CA VAL A 33 -0.63 1.59 19.82
C VAL A 33 0.61 1.76 20.71
N LYS A 34 1.42 0.72 20.84
CA LYS A 34 2.67 0.81 21.61
C LYS A 34 3.61 1.86 21.03
N HIS A 35 3.70 1.96 19.72
CA HIS A 35 4.50 2.97 19.03
C HIS A 35 3.96 4.38 19.27
N GLN A 36 2.63 4.56 19.19
CA GLN A 36 1.99 5.84 19.46
C GLN A 36 2.22 6.29 20.92
N ARG A 37 2.12 5.36 21.89
CA ARG A 37 2.41 5.65 23.31
C ARG A 37 3.86 6.08 23.56
N LEU A 38 4.82 5.46 22.89
CA LEU A 38 6.23 5.83 22.98
C LEU A 38 6.49 7.21 22.37
N ALA A 39 5.87 7.52 21.24
CA ALA A 39 5.99 8.82 20.59
C ALA A 39 5.32 9.94 21.41
N SER A 40 4.11 9.70 21.95
CA SER A 40 3.42 10.68 22.81
C SER A 40 4.14 10.97 24.11
N GLY A 41 4.88 9.98 24.64
CA GLY A 41 5.73 10.13 25.83
C GLY A 41 7.09 10.75 25.56
N HIS A 42 7.35 11.26 24.36
CA HIS A 42 8.63 11.83 23.90
C HIS A 42 9.84 10.88 24.05
N GLN A 43 9.56 9.56 24.20
CA GLN A 43 10.61 8.55 24.28
C GLN A 43 11.10 8.10 22.92
N HIS A 44 10.30 8.34 21.86
CA HIS A 44 10.58 7.95 20.49
C HIS A 44 9.89 8.89 19.54
N ASP A 45 10.58 9.23 18.44
CA ASP A 45 9.98 9.91 17.30
C ASP A 45 9.55 8.84 16.26
N TYR A 46 8.48 9.11 15.50
CA TYR A 46 8.08 8.25 14.38
C TYR A 46 9.19 8.11 13.33
N PHE A 47 10.00 9.15 13.13
CA PHE A 47 11.15 9.14 12.23
C PHE A 47 12.24 8.15 12.67
N ASP A 48 12.41 7.92 13.96
CA ASP A 48 13.38 6.97 14.50
C ASP A 48 13.09 5.52 14.08
N SER A 49 11.82 5.20 13.80
CA SER A 49 11.41 3.86 13.38
C SER A 49 12.06 3.44 12.06
N PHE A 50 12.34 4.39 11.20
CA PHE A 50 12.91 4.16 9.87
C PHE A 50 14.43 4.40 9.81
N ARG A 51 15.04 4.94 10.87
CA ARG A 51 16.44 5.39 10.88
C ARG A 51 17.42 4.37 10.34
N ARG A 52 17.23 3.07 10.62
CA ARG A 52 18.15 2.00 10.22
C ARG A 52 17.93 1.49 8.80
N VAL A 53 16.80 1.81 8.19
CA VAL A 53 16.43 1.33 6.85
C VAL A 53 16.29 2.47 5.84
N ARG A 54 16.33 3.72 6.30
CA ARG A 54 16.15 4.91 5.47
C ARG A 54 17.07 4.95 4.26
N ASP A 55 18.37 4.72 4.47
CA ASP A 55 19.35 4.77 3.37
C ASP A 55 19.10 3.68 2.33
N ILE A 56 18.55 2.53 2.75
CA ILE A 56 18.15 1.44 1.86
C ILE A 56 16.92 1.86 1.05
N LEU A 57 15.88 2.37 1.74
CA LEU A 57 14.61 2.76 1.11
C LEU A 57 14.80 3.91 0.12
N SER A 58 15.56 4.94 0.51
CA SER A 58 15.83 6.10 -0.33
C SER A 58 16.85 5.83 -1.44
N GLY A 59 17.56 4.71 -1.40
CA GLY A 59 18.54 4.31 -2.41
C GLY A 59 17.91 3.68 -3.67
N ALA A 60 16.62 3.35 -3.65
CA ALA A 60 15.90 2.87 -4.81
C ALA A 60 15.37 4.04 -5.66
N ASP A 61 15.09 3.77 -6.94
CA ASP A 61 14.50 4.76 -7.86
C ASP A 61 13.00 4.92 -7.62
N PHE A 62 12.37 3.90 -7.04
CA PHE A 62 10.97 3.91 -6.61
C PHE A 62 10.78 2.95 -5.44
N THR A 63 10.19 3.46 -4.36
CA THR A 63 9.89 2.67 -3.15
C THR A 63 8.41 2.76 -2.80
N ALA A 64 7.75 1.62 -2.65
CA ALA A 64 6.35 1.53 -2.22
C ALA A 64 6.20 0.52 -1.07
N GLY A 65 5.22 0.77 -0.19
CA GLY A 65 4.87 -0.14 0.90
C GLY A 65 3.39 -0.02 1.28
N VAL A 66 2.84 -1.01 1.96
CA VAL A 66 1.44 -0.98 2.39
C VAL A 66 1.30 -0.10 3.63
N LEU A 67 0.53 0.99 3.50
CA LEU A 67 0.17 1.85 4.61
C LEU A 67 -1.12 1.33 5.25
N GLU A 68 -0.98 0.55 6.30
CA GLU A 68 -2.08 -0.14 6.96
C GLU A 68 -2.63 0.69 8.13
N THR A 69 -3.15 1.87 7.81
CA THR A 69 -3.76 2.79 8.77
C THR A 69 -4.59 3.85 8.06
N THR A 70 -5.58 4.41 8.77
CA THR A 70 -6.15 5.72 8.44
C THR A 70 -5.37 6.83 9.13
N SER A 71 -5.64 8.10 8.79
CA SER A 71 -4.98 9.24 9.44
C SER A 71 -5.95 10.38 9.64
N ILE A 72 -6.66 10.34 10.76
CA ILE A 72 -7.49 11.44 11.23
C ILE A 72 -6.85 12.03 12.48
N ASP A 73 -6.38 13.28 12.41
CA ASP A 73 -5.70 13.98 13.52
C ASP A 73 -6.67 14.42 14.64
N ARG A 74 -7.64 13.59 14.97
CA ARG A 74 -8.49 13.77 16.14
C ARG A 74 -8.51 12.50 16.96
N ALA A 75 -8.23 12.65 18.24
CA ALA A 75 -8.30 11.56 19.19
C ALA A 75 -9.73 10.97 19.27
N PRO A 76 -9.88 9.72 19.68
CA PRO A 76 -8.78 8.94 20.21
C PRO A 76 -8.04 8.17 19.10
N PHE A 77 -6.72 8.29 19.11
CA PHE A 77 -5.86 7.34 18.41
C PHE A 77 -5.85 5.97 19.12
N GLU A 78 -6.59 5.84 20.21
CA GLU A 78 -6.60 4.67 21.08
C GLU A 78 -7.43 3.54 20.45
N PHE A 79 -6.72 2.54 20.04
CA PHE A 79 -7.15 1.30 19.46
C PHE A 79 -8.22 0.54 20.26
N GLU A 80 -8.19 0.64 21.61
CA GLU A 80 -9.08 -0.14 22.48
C GLU A 80 -10.48 0.42 22.55
N GLN A 81 -10.67 1.74 22.52
CA GLN A 81 -12.01 2.33 22.62
C GLN A 81 -12.86 2.13 21.38
N LEU A 82 -12.26 2.22 20.19
CA LEU A 82 -12.97 1.95 18.95
C LEU A 82 -13.29 0.47 18.75
N ARG A 83 -12.44 -0.42 19.25
CA ARG A 83 -12.71 -1.86 19.31
C ARG A 83 -13.95 -2.21 20.13
N LEU A 84 -14.21 -1.49 21.21
CA LEU A 84 -15.41 -1.67 22.04
C LEU A 84 -16.68 -1.24 21.33
N LEU A 85 -16.59 -0.29 20.41
CA LEU A 85 -17.74 0.23 19.64
C LEU A 85 -18.03 -0.57 18.38
N THR A 86 -17.00 -1.10 17.72
CA THR A 86 -17.12 -1.74 16.39
C THR A 86 -16.83 -3.24 16.40
N GLY A 87 -16.28 -3.77 17.49
CA GLY A 87 -15.84 -5.18 17.58
C GLY A 87 -14.60 -5.52 16.74
N ALA A 88 -14.11 -4.59 15.91
CA ALA A 88 -12.93 -4.74 15.08
C ALA A 88 -11.80 -3.82 15.56
N PRO A 89 -10.52 -4.22 15.39
CA PRO A 89 -9.41 -3.32 15.64
C PRO A 89 -9.46 -2.17 14.63
N ASN A 90 -9.34 -0.94 15.10
CA ASN A 90 -9.21 0.25 14.28
C ASN A 90 -7.77 0.71 14.24
N CYS A 91 -7.27 0.97 13.03
CA CYS A 91 -5.94 1.53 12.82
C CYS A 91 -6.09 2.99 12.40
N ASN A 92 -5.77 3.90 13.33
CA ASN A 92 -5.69 5.33 13.04
C ASN A 92 -4.37 5.87 13.59
N SER A 93 -3.63 6.61 12.79
CA SER A 93 -2.34 7.19 13.17
C SER A 93 -2.37 8.71 13.01
N PRO A 94 -1.54 9.44 13.77
CA PRO A 94 -1.39 10.88 13.52
C PRO A 94 -0.70 11.13 12.17
N SER A 95 -0.98 12.28 11.57
CA SER A 95 -0.40 12.73 10.29
C SER A 95 1.14 12.77 10.31
N THR A 96 1.72 13.00 11.49
CA THR A 96 3.18 12.96 11.69
C THR A 96 3.78 11.60 11.38
N PHE A 97 3.03 10.49 11.57
CA PHE A 97 3.49 9.16 11.16
C PHE A 97 3.60 9.06 9.62
N ILE A 98 2.62 9.58 8.89
CA ILE A 98 2.65 9.61 7.42
C ILE A 98 3.84 10.44 6.93
N SER A 99 4.10 11.58 7.59
CA SER A 99 5.28 12.40 7.30
C SER A 99 6.60 11.64 7.53
N ALA A 100 6.67 10.79 8.56
CA ALA A 100 7.83 9.96 8.82
C ALA A 100 8.02 8.86 7.75
N VAL A 101 6.94 8.28 7.24
CA VAL A 101 6.97 7.33 6.11
C VAL A 101 7.55 8.01 4.87
N ALA A 102 7.08 9.22 4.52
CA ALA A 102 7.61 9.97 3.40
C ALA A 102 9.11 10.29 3.57
N ALA A 103 9.50 10.76 4.77
CA ALA A 103 10.88 11.08 5.08
C ALA A 103 11.81 9.85 5.11
N ALA A 104 11.25 8.65 5.23
CA ALA A 104 12.00 7.40 5.12
C ALA A 104 12.38 7.04 3.67
N GLY A 105 11.83 7.75 2.66
CA GLY A 105 12.17 7.55 1.26
C GLY A 105 11.11 6.79 0.44
N PHE A 106 9.88 6.67 0.97
CA PHE A 106 8.78 6.10 0.19
C PHE A 106 8.28 7.14 -0.83
N ASN A 107 8.19 6.71 -2.10
CA ASN A 107 7.60 7.49 -3.20
C ASN A 107 6.10 7.26 -3.29
N ALA A 108 5.65 6.10 -2.85
CA ALA A 108 4.26 5.70 -2.89
C ALA A 108 3.88 4.85 -1.68
N VAL A 109 2.60 4.87 -1.33
CA VAL A 109 2.04 3.94 -0.35
C VAL A 109 0.80 3.26 -0.91
N VAL A 110 0.67 1.98 -0.59
CA VAL A 110 -0.50 1.18 -0.96
C VAL A 110 -1.51 1.23 0.17
N THR A 111 -2.69 1.72 -0.14
CA THR A 111 -3.80 1.87 0.81
C THR A 111 -4.94 0.87 0.59
N ALA A 112 -4.84 -0.02 -0.40
CA ALA A 112 -5.77 -1.14 -0.56
C ALA A 112 -5.44 -2.25 0.44
N ASN A 113 -6.00 -2.16 1.65
CA ASN A 113 -5.85 -3.13 2.73
C ASN A 113 -7.11 -3.18 3.60
N ASN A 114 -7.18 -4.10 4.56
CA ASN A 114 -8.35 -4.30 5.42
C ASN A 114 -8.57 -3.18 6.45
N HIS A 115 -7.58 -2.32 6.71
CA HIS A 115 -7.66 -1.21 7.65
C HIS A 115 -7.91 0.16 6.99
N ASN A 116 -7.98 0.22 5.66
CA ASN A 116 -8.15 1.49 4.94
C ASN A 116 -9.46 2.22 5.26
N SER A 117 -10.49 1.49 5.66
CA SER A 117 -11.82 2.03 5.95
C SER A 117 -12.18 2.05 7.43
N ASP A 118 -11.22 1.87 8.33
CA ASP A 118 -11.44 1.80 9.78
C ASP A 118 -12.13 3.06 10.34
N CYS A 119 -11.90 4.21 9.74
CA CYS A 119 -12.57 5.47 10.07
C CYS A 119 -13.55 5.94 8.98
N GLY A 120 -14.10 5.01 8.20
CA GLY A 120 -15.07 5.29 7.15
C GLY A 120 -14.55 6.18 6.03
N VAL A 121 -15.48 6.85 5.32
CA VAL A 121 -15.14 7.73 4.18
C VAL A 121 -14.29 8.91 4.62
N GLU A 122 -14.47 9.42 5.82
CA GLU A 122 -13.65 10.50 6.36
C GLU A 122 -12.20 10.06 6.51
N GLY A 123 -11.96 8.85 7.06
CA GLY A 123 -10.63 8.27 7.19
C GLY A 123 -9.93 8.07 5.84
N LEU A 124 -10.67 7.55 4.84
CA LEU A 124 -10.16 7.40 3.48
C LEU A 124 -9.72 8.74 2.88
N LYS A 125 -10.54 9.78 3.01
CA LYS A 125 -10.23 11.13 2.52
C LYS A 125 -9.06 11.77 3.26
N ALA A 126 -9.01 11.60 4.57
CA ALA A 126 -7.96 12.18 5.40
C ALA A 126 -6.58 11.56 5.07
N VAL A 127 -6.49 10.24 4.97
CA VAL A 127 -5.23 9.57 4.63
C VAL A 127 -4.79 9.90 3.21
N ASP A 128 -5.70 9.96 2.23
CA ASP A 128 -5.38 10.36 0.86
C ASP A 128 -4.80 11.78 0.80
N SER A 129 -5.46 12.72 1.50
CA SER A 129 -5.01 14.11 1.60
C SER A 129 -3.60 14.20 2.21
N GLU A 130 -3.36 13.46 3.27
CA GLU A 130 -2.08 13.48 3.97
C GLU A 130 -0.95 12.86 3.16
N ILE A 131 -1.20 11.74 2.45
CA ILE A 131 -0.25 11.13 1.52
C ILE A 131 0.18 12.13 0.45
N ARG A 132 -0.79 12.84 -0.17
CA ARG A 132 -0.51 13.86 -1.18
C ARG A 132 0.25 15.05 -0.60
N ARG A 133 -0.13 15.51 0.60
CA ARG A 133 0.59 16.60 1.30
C ARG A 133 2.06 16.26 1.53
N CYS A 134 2.34 14.98 1.78
CA CYS A 134 3.71 14.48 1.95
C CYS A 134 4.44 14.21 0.62
N GLY A 135 3.82 14.46 -0.53
CA GLY A 135 4.43 14.26 -1.86
C GLY A 135 4.50 12.80 -2.31
N MET A 136 3.79 11.90 -1.65
CA MET A 136 3.71 10.49 -2.03
C MET A 136 2.52 10.22 -2.95
N LEU A 137 2.60 9.14 -3.73
CA LEU A 137 1.47 8.60 -4.48
C LEU A 137 0.62 7.71 -3.56
N ASN A 138 -0.71 7.89 -3.61
CA ASN A 138 -1.66 6.94 -3.03
C ASN A 138 -2.03 5.90 -4.07
N ILE A 139 -1.89 4.61 -3.76
CA ILE A 139 -2.23 3.51 -4.67
C ILE A 139 -3.21 2.57 -3.95
N GLY A 140 -4.38 2.34 -4.54
CA GLY A 140 -5.37 1.37 -4.07
C GLY A 140 -6.71 1.97 -3.69
N SER A 141 -6.80 2.82 -2.66
CA SER A 141 -8.06 3.40 -2.22
C SER A 141 -8.41 4.70 -2.96
N MET A 142 -9.63 5.22 -2.74
CA MET A 142 -10.13 6.48 -3.28
C MET A 142 -10.12 6.57 -4.82
N GLY A 143 -10.26 5.42 -5.51
CA GLY A 143 -10.27 5.35 -6.97
C GLY A 143 -8.86 5.32 -7.60
N HIS A 144 -7.83 5.16 -6.79
CA HIS A 144 -6.43 5.10 -7.24
C HIS A 144 -5.90 3.67 -7.36
N SER A 145 -6.74 2.67 -7.65
CA SER A 145 -6.29 1.27 -7.78
C SER A 145 -5.28 1.05 -8.90
N LEU A 146 -5.17 1.99 -9.85
CA LEU A 146 -4.15 2.05 -10.88
C LEU A 146 -3.45 3.41 -10.84
N VAL A 147 -2.14 3.42 -10.71
CA VAL A 147 -1.31 4.62 -10.79
C VAL A 147 -0.19 4.40 -11.79
N MET A 148 -0.03 5.35 -12.73
CA MET A 148 1.08 5.39 -13.68
C MET A 148 2.20 6.26 -13.12
N THR A 149 3.44 5.82 -13.24
CA THR A 149 4.63 6.58 -12.88
C THR A 149 5.76 6.33 -13.87
N ASP A 150 6.72 7.25 -13.92
CA ASP A 150 7.96 7.07 -14.68
C ASP A 150 9.08 6.72 -13.70
N VAL A 151 9.77 5.62 -13.97
CA VAL A 151 10.95 5.23 -13.21
C VAL A 151 12.13 5.11 -14.16
N LYS A 152 12.97 6.12 -14.20
CA LYS A 152 14.10 6.23 -15.13
C LYS A 152 13.70 6.05 -16.62
N GLY A 153 12.64 6.68 -17.02
CA GLY A 153 12.14 6.64 -18.39
C GLY A 153 11.40 5.35 -18.74
N ILE A 154 11.12 4.48 -17.77
CA ILE A 154 10.25 3.30 -17.92
C ILE A 154 8.86 3.68 -17.41
N LYS A 155 7.84 3.53 -18.26
CA LYS A 155 6.46 3.73 -17.84
C LYS A 155 5.97 2.54 -17.03
N VAL A 156 5.87 2.73 -15.73
CA VAL A 156 5.43 1.71 -14.78
C VAL A 156 3.99 1.98 -14.37
N ALA A 157 3.17 0.94 -14.40
CA ALA A 157 1.88 0.92 -13.72
C ALA A 157 2.02 0.16 -12.39
N VAL A 158 1.48 0.72 -11.32
CA VAL A 158 1.27 -0.01 -10.08
C VAL A 158 -0.23 -0.16 -9.86
N ILE A 159 -0.69 -1.40 -9.80
CA ILE A 159 -2.07 -1.76 -9.52
C ILE A 159 -2.13 -2.30 -8.10
N ALA A 160 -2.99 -1.74 -7.24
CA ALA A 160 -3.14 -2.20 -5.87
C ALA A 160 -4.60 -2.51 -5.54
N THR A 161 -4.83 -3.72 -5.01
CA THR A 161 -6.14 -4.20 -4.59
C THR A 161 -6.05 -5.03 -3.31
N THR A 162 -7.18 -5.25 -2.64
CA THR A 162 -7.26 -6.09 -1.44
C THR A 162 -8.33 -7.18 -1.57
N MET A 163 -8.00 -8.38 -1.15
CA MET A 163 -8.95 -9.50 -0.99
C MET A 163 -9.49 -9.59 0.44
N ILE A 164 -8.99 -8.75 1.35
CA ILE A 164 -9.35 -8.76 2.76
C ILE A 164 -10.00 -7.44 3.13
N THR A 165 -11.14 -7.51 3.80
CA THR A 165 -11.83 -6.35 4.35
C THR A 165 -12.25 -6.63 5.78
N ASN A 166 -12.10 -5.65 6.66
CA ASN A 166 -12.72 -5.68 7.97
C ASN A 166 -14.18 -5.21 7.86
N ASN A 167 -15.09 -5.89 8.56
CA ASN A 167 -16.47 -5.41 8.63
C ASN A 167 -16.55 -4.26 9.64
N THR A 168 -16.36 -3.05 9.17
CA THR A 168 -16.38 -1.84 10.00
C THR A 168 -17.78 -1.25 10.17
N GLY A 169 -18.77 -1.75 9.43
CA GLY A 169 -20.12 -1.21 9.40
C GLY A 169 -20.28 0.14 8.69
N TRP A 170 -19.21 0.68 8.09
CA TRP A 170 -19.27 1.94 7.37
C TRP A 170 -19.87 1.78 5.96
N ASP A 171 -20.75 2.70 5.60
CA ASP A 171 -21.30 2.81 4.25
C ASP A 171 -20.34 3.61 3.35
N LEU A 172 -19.47 2.89 2.64
CA LEU A 172 -18.48 3.49 1.77
C LEU A 172 -19.08 4.07 0.46
N SER A 173 -20.33 3.74 0.13
CA SER A 173 -21.02 4.32 -1.04
C SER A 173 -21.15 5.84 -0.95
N LYS A 174 -21.16 6.39 0.27
CA LYS A 174 -21.16 7.82 0.56
C LYS A 174 -19.91 8.57 0.07
N SER A 175 -18.87 7.84 -0.35
CA SER A 175 -17.70 8.44 -0.99
C SER A 175 -18.02 9.02 -2.37
N GLY A 176 -19.06 8.53 -3.03
CA GLY A 176 -19.39 8.84 -4.43
C GLY A 176 -18.47 8.14 -5.45
N LEU A 177 -17.63 7.23 -5.00
CA LEU A 177 -16.67 6.49 -5.83
C LEU A 177 -17.10 5.04 -6.01
N VAL A 178 -16.79 4.49 -7.16
CA VAL A 178 -16.86 3.04 -7.39
C VAL A 178 -15.61 2.43 -6.74
N ASN A 179 -15.82 1.40 -5.92
CA ASN A 179 -14.73 0.67 -5.25
C ASN A 179 -13.72 1.56 -4.46
N PRO A 180 -14.20 2.41 -3.53
CA PRO A 180 -13.33 3.37 -2.82
C PRO A 180 -12.27 2.71 -1.92
N ALA A 181 -12.45 1.43 -1.58
CA ALA A 181 -11.51 0.66 -0.75
C ALA A 181 -10.52 -0.19 -1.56
N GLY A 182 -10.63 -0.21 -2.89
CA GLY A 182 -9.74 -1.02 -3.73
C GLY A 182 -9.99 -2.53 -3.63
N ILE A 183 -11.26 -2.95 -3.47
CA ILE A 183 -11.62 -4.37 -3.37
C ILE A 183 -11.31 -5.09 -4.68
N TYR A 184 -10.64 -6.25 -4.56
CA TYR A 184 -10.28 -7.10 -5.68
C TYR A 184 -11.49 -7.85 -6.27
N SER A 185 -11.53 -7.94 -7.58
CA SER A 185 -12.19 -9.00 -8.34
C SER A 185 -11.38 -9.25 -9.62
N ARG A 186 -11.51 -10.43 -10.21
CA ARG A 186 -10.80 -10.78 -11.45
C ARG A 186 -11.15 -9.83 -12.59
N ASP A 187 -12.43 -9.50 -12.75
CA ASP A 187 -12.90 -8.58 -13.79
C ASP A 187 -12.30 -7.18 -13.58
N TYR A 188 -12.41 -6.65 -12.36
CA TYR A 188 -11.84 -5.34 -12.04
C TYR A 188 -10.32 -5.30 -12.25
N PHE A 189 -9.60 -6.33 -11.84
CA PHE A 189 -8.16 -6.43 -12.06
C PHE A 189 -7.82 -6.45 -13.56
N THR A 190 -8.57 -7.20 -14.37
CA THR A 190 -8.40 -7.27 -15.83
C THR A 190 -8.64 -5.91 -16.47
N GLU A 191 -9.65 -5.17 -16.04
CA GLU A 191 -9.92 -3.80 -16.50
C GLU A 191 -8.76 -2.86 -16.18
N LEU A 192 -8.17 -2.95 -14.97
CA LEU A 192 -7.03 -2.14 -14.57
C LEU A 192 -5.78 -2.46 -15.41
N VAL A 193 -5.50 -3.74 -15.69
CA VAL A 193 -4.38 -4.16 -16.55
C VAL A 193 -4.57 -3.64 -17.98
N ASN A 194 -5.75 -3.80 -18.55
CA ASN A 194 -6.06 -3.30 -19.90
C ASN A 194 -5.92 -1.77 -19.96
N SER A 195 -6.39 -1.06 -18.94
CA SER A 195 -6.23 0.38 -18.81
C SER A 195 -4.75 0.78 -18.73
N ALA A 196 -3.96 0.10 -17.90
CA ALA A 196 -2.53 0.35 -17.77
C ALA A 196 -1.80 0.19 -19.12
N ARG A 197 -2.06 -0.91 -19.85
CA ARG A 197 -1.46 -1.15 -21.17
C ARG A 197 -1.90 -0.09 -22.20
N SER A 198 -3.17 0.31 -22.18
CA SER A 198 -3.67 1.37 -23.07
C SER A 198 -3.02 2.73 -22.80
N MET A 199 -2.65 3.01 -21.55
CA MET A 199 -1.89 4.19 -21.13
C MET A 199 -0.38 4.08 -21.44
N GLY A 200 0.05 2.96 -21.98
CA GLY A 200 1.42 2.71 -22.41
C GLY A 200 2.34 2.16 -21.32
N ALA A 201 1.79 1.47 -20.30
CA ALA A 201 2.62 0.81 -19.31
C ALA A 201 3.55 -0.23 -19.96
N GLU A 202 4.84 -0.07 -19.73
CA GLU A 202 5.89 -1.02 -20.15
C GLU A 202 6.07 -2.13 -19.10
N PHE A 203 5.78 -1.82 -17.83
CA PHE A 203 5.87 -2.72 -16.70
C PHE A 203 4.67 -2.53 -15.78
N ILE A 204 4.03 -3.63 -15.35
CA ILE A 204 2.91 -3.63 -14.41
C ILE A 204 3.29 -4.39 -13.16
N ALA A 205 3.37 -3.68 -12.02
CA ALA A 205 3.48 -4.28 -10.70
C ALA A 205 2.09 -4.37 -10.05
N ALA A 206 1.63 -5.55 -9.73
CA ALA A 206 0.42 -5.80 -8.98
C ALA A 206 0.74 -5.93 -7.48
N TYR A 207 0.15 -5.09 -6.66
CA TYR A 207 0.26 -5.15 -5.21
C TYR A 207 -1.04 -5.69 -4.62
N GLN A 208 -0.98 -6.85 -3.98
CA GLN A 208 -2.16 -7.55 -3.48
C GLN A 208 -2.09 -7.76 -1.97
N HIS A 209 -3.06 -7.20 -1.25
CA HIS A 209 -3.22 -7.45 0.18
C HIS A 209 -4.16 -8.63 0.41
N TRP A 210 -3.62 -9.73 0.95
CA TRP A 210 -4.30 -11.03 1.04
C TRP A 210 -3.71 -11.95 2.10
N GLY A 211 -4.27 -13.16 2.21
CA GLY A 211 -3.72 -14.24 3.03
C GLY A 211 -4.26 -14.27 4.45
N SER A 212 -3.51 -14.86 5.36
CA SER A 212 -3.89 -15.02 6.76
C SER A 212 -2.80 -14.48 7.67
N MET A 213 -3.19 -13.60 8.58
CA MET A 213 -2.27 -13.03 9.58
C MET A 213 -1.49 -14.12 10.33
N ASN A 214 -0.22 -13.88 10.56
CA ASN A 214 0.69 -14.78 11.30
C ASN A 214 0.86 -16.18 10.69
N SER A 215 0.49 -16.39 9.43
CA SER A 215 0.68 -17.66 8.72
C SER A 215 1.89 -17.58 7.78
N PRO A 216 2.87 -18.48 7.90
CA PRO A 216 3.94 -18.59 6.92
C PRO A 216 3.53 -19.44 5.69
N ARG A 217 2.31 -19.95 5.66
CA ARG A 217 1.84 -20.83 4.60
C ARG A 217 1.08 -20.02 3.56
N ILE A 218 1.45 -20.19 2.31
CA ILE A 218 0.69 -19.69 1.16
C ILE A 218 -0.60 -20.51 1.06
N ARG A 219 -1.73 -19.83 0.96
CA ARG A 219 -3.04 -20.43 0.75
C ARG A 219 -3.20 -20.78 -0.72
N LYS A 220 -4.09 -21.74 -1.00
CA LYS A 220 -4.38 -22.16 -2.38
C LYS A 220 -4.97 -21.01 -3.21
N ASP A 221 -5.89 -20.24 -2.63
CA ASP A 221 -6.50 -19.07 -3.27
C ASP A 221 -5.45 -17.97 -3.60
N GLN A 222 -4.46 -17.72 -2.75
CA GLN A 222 -3.37 -16.80 -3.07
C GLN A 222 -2.57 -17.25 -4.30
N ALA A 223 -2.25 -18.55 -4.39
CA ALA A 223 -1.51 -19.08 -5.52
C ALA A 223 -2.34 -19.03 -6.82
N GLU A 224 -3.63 -19.35 -6.76
CA GLU A 224 -4.55 -19.30 -7.89
C GLU A 224 -4.75 -17.87 -8.40
N GLU A 225 -4.92 -16.91 -7.50
CA GLU A 225 -5.08 -15.50 -7.89
C GLU A 225 -3.76 -14.89 -8.38
N ALA A 226 -2.62 -15.27 -7.82
CA ALA A 226 -1.32 -14.85 -8.36
C ALA A 226 -1.12 -15.34 -9.81
N GLN A 227 -1.47 -16.59 -10.08
CA GLN A 227 -1.41 -17.14 -11.45
C GLN A 227 -2.34 -16.36 -12.39
N PHE A 228 -3.59 -16.13 -11.95
CA PHE A 228 -4.54 -15.32 -12.73
C PHE A 228 -4.01 -13.91 -13.03
N MET A 229 -3.42 -13.22 -12.04
CA MET A 229 -2.86 -11.89 -12.22
C MET A 229 -1.69 -11.89 -13.22
N ALA A 230 -0.84 -12.92 -13.19
CA ALA A 230 0.24 -13.09 -14.14
C ALA A 230 -0.29 -13.33 -15.56
N ASP A 231 -1.28 -14.23 -15.70
CA ASP A 231 -1.92 -14.53 -16.99
C ASP A 231 -2.68 -13.33 -17.56
N ALA A 232 -3.26 -12.48 -16.70
CA ALA A 232 -3.90 -11.24 -17.09
C ALA A 232 -2.90 -10.15 -17.54
N GLY A 233 -1.60 -10.32 -17.30
CA GLY A 233 -0.54 -9.45 -17.82
C GLY A 233 0.20 -8.60 -16.80
N ALA A 234 0.14 -8.94 -15.50
CA ALA A 234 1.05 -8.37 -14.50
C ALA A 234 2.47 -8.94 -14.70
N ASP A 235 3.46 -8.06 -14.68
CA ASP A 235 4.89 -8.43 -14.82
C ASP A 235 5.50 -8.81 -13.47
N LEU A 236 4.97 -8.27 -12.37
CA LEU A 236 5.38 -8.55 -10.99
C LEU A 236 4.15 -8.60 -10.10
N ILE A 237 4.13 -9.55 -9.16
CA ILE A 237 3.10 -9.63 -8.11
C ILE A 237 3.79 -9.52 -6.75
N VAL A 238 3.36 -8.55 -5.96
CA VAL A 238 3.82 -8.31 -4.60
C VAL A 238 2.66 -8.59 -3.66
N GLY A 239 2.85 -9.48 -2.69
CA GLY A 239 1.85 -9.81 -1.67
C GLY A 239 2.20 -9.23 -0.31
N SER A 240 1.19 -8.80 0.45
CA SER A 240 1.32 -8.35 1.83
C SER A 240 0.17 -8.88 2.70
#